data_fecd0679abda844f03e9268c65b90322
#
_entry.id   fecd0679abda844f03e9268c65b90322
#
_cell.length_a   1.000
_cell.length_b   1.000
_cell.length_c   1.000
_cell.angle_alpha   90.00
_cell.angle_beta   90.00
_cell.angle_gamma   90.00
#
_symmetry.space_group_name_H-M   'P 1'
#
loop_
_entity.id
_entity.type
_entity.pdbx_description
1 polymer ?
#
loop_
_entity_poly.entity_id
_entity_poly.type
_entity_poly.pdbx_seq_one_letter_code
_entity_poly.pdbx_strand_id
1 'polypeptide(L)'
;MINILKKIYNFIILLKVPKKIKNNFSDLSEEYKNLIEIELKNNYFSNFEKIQEIDMEDHITGRTLVSRTKIIPWLQKVTELKNKKLLEIGCGTGSSSITFAEQGTIVTGIDVEEDSLQVAKKRAKLLNLDVKYKNLSGTEISSLKEQFDLVIYYATLEHMTIEERINSLKQAWNILNQNGLLVIVEAPNRLWLEDTHTSELPFFQWLPDDLAYLYSVNSRKKSFNSKYIDNEYIHMHEFLRRGRGVSFHEFELAFDNLGELEILSSLNRLVFSNGLLNTFIFKKIYKSYLRKFITYHKAFTEEYLDFIIVKNSESK
;
A
#
# COMPACT_ATOMS: atom_id res chain seq x y z
N MET A 1 -15.85 16.28 13.59
CA MET A 1 -16.59 16.30 12.32
C MET A 1 -15.99 15.30 11.31
N ILE A 2 -14.69 15.30 11.07
CA ILE A 2 -14.04 14.40 10.09
C ILE A 2 -14.10 12.92 10.48
N ASN A 3 -13.92 12.57 11.76
CA ASN A 3 -14.07 11.20 12.23
C ASN A 3 -15.50 10.66 12.03
N ILE A 4 -16.50 11.52 12.14
CA ILE A 4 -17.90 11.17 11.86
C ILE A 4 -18.08 10.95 10.36
N LEU A 5 -17.50 11.81 9.51
CA LEU A 5 -17.55 11.65 8.06
C LEU A 5 -16.77 10.41 7.58
N LYS A 6 -15.63 10.09 8.20
CA LYS A 6 -14.91 8.82 7.95
C LYS A 6 -15.75 7.60 8.35
N LYS A 7 -16.40 7.63 9.53
CA LYS A 7 -17.31 6.54 9.97
C LYS A 7 -18.52 6.40 9.03
N ILE A 8 -19.13 7.52 8.63
CA ILE A 8 -20.25 7.53 7.67
C ILE A 8 -19.78 7.03 6.30
N TYR A 9 -18.62 7.44 5.82
CA TYR A 9 -18.06 6.98 4.55
C TYR A 9 -17.76 5.49 4.57
N ASN A 10 -17.11 4.98 5.62
CA ASN A 10 -16.86 3.55 5.79
C ASN A 10 -18.17 2.76 5.89
N PHE A 11 -19.19 3.30 6.58
CA PHE A 11 -20.52 2.72 6.65
C PHE A 11 -21.23 2.71 5.28
N ILE A 12 -21.15 3.79 4.49
CA ILE A 12 -21.72 3.87 3.14
C ILE A 12 -21.01 2.91 2.17
N ILE A 13 -19.69 2.70 2.34
CA ILE A 13 -18.92 1.72 1.56
C ILE A 13 -19.39 0.30 1.90
N LEU A 14 -19.61 -0.01 3.16
CA LEU A 14 -20.15 -1.29 3.61
C LEU A 14 -21.56 -1.55 3.02
N LEU A 15 -22.37 -0.49 2.86
CA LEU A 15 -23.69 -0.59 2.25
C LEU A 15 -23.68 -0.75 0.72
N LYS A 16 -22.60 -0.34 0.04
CA LYS A 16 -22.45 -0.43 -1.42
C LYS A 16 -21.73 -1.68 -1.91
N VAL A 17 -21.42 -2.63 -1.04
CA VAL A 17 -20.89 -3.93 -1.47
C VAL A 17 -21.98 -4.62 -2.29
N PRO A 18 -21.77 -4.93 -3.57
CA PRO A 18 -22.76 -5.62 -4.36
C PRO A 18 -23.07 -6.97 -3.70
N LYS A 19 -24.35 -7.23 -3.38
CA LYS A 19 -24.83 -8.47 -2.75
C LYS A 19 -24.49 -9.77 -3.53
N LYS A 20 -23.81 -9.66 -4.68
CA LYS A 20 -23.52 -10.76 -5.60
C LYS A 20 -22.09 -11.30 -5.56
N ILE A 21 -21.17 -10.67 -4.81
CA ILE A 21 -19.85 -11.24 -4.63
C ILE A 21 -19.94 -12.17 -3.42
N LYS A 22 -20.06 -13.48 -3.64
CA LYS A 22 -19.86 -14.50 -2.63
C LYS A 22 -18.36 -14.48 -2.24
N ASN A 23 -18.00 -13.56 -1.39
CA ASN A 23 -16.68 -13.55 -0.81
C ASN A 23 -16.70 -14.52 0.36
N ASN A 24 -15.88 -15.58 0.27
CA ASN A 24 -15.66 -16.51 1.36
C ASN A 24 -14.68 -15.86 2.36
N PHE A 25 -15.16 -14.86 3.12
CA PHE A 25 -14.37 -14.23 4.15
C PHE A 25 -14.55 -14.92 5.48
N SER A 26 -13.43 -15.16 6.17
CA SER A 26 -13.42 -15.66 7.53
C SER A 26 -14.05 -14.64 8.49
N ASP A 27 -14.76 -15.13 9.52
CA ASP A 27 -15.28 -14.25 10.56
C ASP A 27 -14.13 -13.72 11.43
N LEU A 28 -14.07 -12.39 11.62
CA LEU A 28 -13.15 -11.74 12.54
C LEU A 28 -13.83 -11.61 13.90
N SER A 29 -13.94 -12.75 14.61
CA SER A 29 -14.56 -12.82 15.94
C SER A 29 -13.88 -11.90 16.95
N GLU A 30 -14.54 -11.60 18.05
CA GLU A 30 -13.94 -10.82 19.15
C GLU A 30 -12.69 -11.52 19.75
N GLU A 31 -12.69 -12.86 19.77
CA GLU A 31 -11.52 -13.63 20.20
C GLU A 31 -10.34 -13.38 19.25
N TYR A 32 -10.57 -13.43 17.93
CA TYR A 32 -9.55 -13.10 16.94
C TYR A 32 -8.99 -11.69 17.15
N LYS A 33 -9.85 -10.69 17.31
CA LYS A 33 -9.44 -9.30 17.51
C LYS A 33 -8.56 -9.13 18.74
N ASN A 34 -8.99 -9.70 19.86
CA ASN A 34 -8.24 -9.65 21.11
C ASN A 34 -6.85 -10.31 21.01
N LEU A 35 -6.77 -11.48 20.37
CA LEU A 35 -5.51 -12.16 20.18
C LEU A 35 -4.56 -11.41 19.24
N ILE A 36 -5.09 -10.79 18.18
CA ILE A 36 -4.28 -9.97 17.29
C ILE A 36 -3.84 -8.66 17.94
N GLU A 37 -4.68 -8.04 18.77
CA GLU A 37 -4.29 -6.86 19.54
C GLU A 37 -3.11 -7.16 20.48
N ILE A 38 -3.16 -8.28 21.17
CA ILE A 38 -2.05 -8.73 22.04
C ILE A 38 -0.78 -8.94 21.22
N GLU A 39 -0.90 -9.62 20.08
CA GLU A 39 0.24 -9.91 19.22
C GLU A 39 0.86 -8.63 18.63
N LEU A 40 0.03 -7.66 18.22
CA LEU A 40 0.48 -6.35 17.77
C LEU A 40 1.24 -5.58 18.84
N LYS A 41 0.74 -5.59 20.09
CA LYS A 41 1.40 -4.91 21.22
C LYS A 41 2.74 -5.56 21.57
N ASN A 42 2.84 -6.87 21.50
CA ASN A 42 4.03 -7.61 21.88
C ASN A 42 5.15 -7.57 20.83
N ASN A 43 4.79 -7.44 19.55
CA ASN A 43 5.74 -7.47 18.43
C ASN A 43 5.77 -6.12 17.68
N TYR A 44 4.84 -5.87 16.80
CA TYR A 44 4.86 -4.74 15.86
C TYR A 44 4.92 -3.36 16.54
N PHE A 45 4.21 -3.19 17.65
CA PHE A 45 4.18 -1.94 18.43
C PHE A 45 5.04 -1.97 19.69
N SER A 46 5.86 -2.98 19.90
CA SER A 46 6.67 -3.14 21.11
C SER A 46 7.56 -1.94 21.45
N ASN A 47 8.03 -1.21 20.43
CA ASN A 47 8.91 -0.05 20.55
C ASN A 47 8.19 1.30 20.42
N PHE A 48 6.84 1.33 20.37
CA PHE A 48 6.08 2.56 20.21
C PHE A 48 5.51 3.02 21.57
N GLU A 49 6.04 4.13 22.09
CA GLU A 49 5.63 4.68 23.39
C GLU A 49 4.17 5.16 23.46
N LYS A 50 3.54 5.50 22.33
CA LYS A 50 2.14 5.93 22.25
C LYS A 50 1.47 5.43 20.99
N ILE A 51 0.83 4.29 21.10
CA ILE A 51 -0.06 3.78 20.06
C ILE A 51 -1.36 4.57 20.15
N GLN A 52 -1.78 5.19 19.05
CA GLN A 52 -3.12 5.76 18.98
C GLN A 52 -4.14 4.62 18.79
N GLU A 53 -5.24 4.69 19.53
CA GLU A 53 -6.33 3.69 19.43
C GLU A 53 -6.82 3.48 17.98
N ILE A 54 -6.82 4.55 17.18
CA ILE A 54 -7.20 4.50 15.76
C ILE A 54 -6.21 3.66 14.94
N ASP A 55 -4.91 3.77 15.22
CA ASP A 55 -3.88 3.01 14.51
C ASP A 55 -3.98 1.52 14.87
N MET A 56 -4.26 1.22 16.13
CA MET A 56 -4.45 -0.15 16.60
C MET A 56 -5.65 -0.81 15.93
N GLU A 57 -6.83 -0.16 15.91
CA GLU A 57 -8.04 -0.69 15.26
C GLU A 57 -7.83 -0.90 13.75
N ASP A 58 -7.13 0.03 13.09
CA ASP A 58 -6.78 -0.11 11.68
C ASP A 58 -5.92 -1.35 11.43
N HIS A 59 -4.93 -1.60 12.27
CA HIS A 59 -4.11 -2.81 12.18
C HIS A 59 -4.87 -4.08 12.55
N ILE A 60 -5.80 -4.06 13.51
CA ILE A 60 -6.57 -5.26 13.89
C ILE A 60 -7.50 -5.69 12.75
N THR A 61 -8.33 -4.77 12.25
CA THR A 61 -9.41 -5.09 11.30
C THR A 61 -9.50 -4.15 10.11
N GLY A 62 -9.18 -2.85 10.26
CA GLY A 62 -9.43 -1.82 9.25
C GLY A 62 -8.80 -2.14 7.89
N ARG A 63 -7.51 -2.47 7.84
CA ARG A 63 -6.80 -2.85 6.61
C ARG A 63 -7.37 -4.11 5.96
N THR A 64 -7.72 -5.11 6.78
CA THR A 64 -8.39 -6.33 6.30
C THR A 64 -9.74 -6.00 5.65
N LEU A 65 -10.55 -5.15 6.28
CA LEU A 65 -11.84 -4.73 5.74
C LEU A 65 -11.69 -3.93 4.43
N VAL A 66 -10.71 -3.04 4.34
CA VAL A 66 -10.41 -2.31 3.09
C VAL A 66 -10.01 -3.29 1.98
N SER A 67 -9.14 -4.24 2.27
CA SER A 67 -8.74 -5.25 1.30
C SER A 67 -9.94 -6.07 0.82
N ARG A 68 -10.77 -6.60 1.73
CA ARG A 68 -11.98 -7.38 1.42
C ARG A 68 -13.03 -6.61 0.61
N THR A 69 -13.23 -5.33 0.93
CA THR A 69 -14.34 -4.54 0.37
C THR A 69 -13.98 -3.73 -0.87
N LYS A 70 -12.69 -3.47 -1.09
CA LYS A 70 -12.22 -2.64 -2.23
C LYS A 70 -11.24 -3.38 -3.12
N ILE A 71 -10.16 -3.94 -2.55
CA ILE A 71 -9.06 -4.46 -3.35
C ILE A 71 -9.44 -5.80 -3.99
N ILE A 72 -9.93 -6.75 -3.20
CA ILE A 72 -10.37 -8.05 -3.74
C ILE A 72 -11.44 -7.89 -4.83
N PRO A 73 -12.56 -7.14 -4.62
CA PRO A 73 -13.55 -6.93 -5.67
C PRO A 73 -13.03 -6.21 -6.92
N TRP A 74 -12.02 -5.34 -6.76
CA TRP A 74 -11.38 -4.67 -7.87
C TRP A 74 -10.53 -5.63 -8.70
N LEU A 75 -9.69 -6.44 -8.07
CA LEU A 75 -8.87 -7.45 -8.74
C LEU A 75 -9.72 -8.51 -9.43
N GLN A 76 -10.81 -8.94 -8.80
CA GLN A 76 -11.74 -9.94 -9.37
C GLN A 76 -12.49 -9.48 -10.64
N LYS A 77 -12.46 -8.17 -10.95
CA LYS A 77 -12.93 -7.66 -12.25
C LYS A 77 -11.94 -7.90 -13.39
N VAL A 78 -10.68 -8.14 -13.05
CA VAL A 78 -9.57 -8.28 -14.00
C VAL A 78 -9.13 -9.73 -14.13
N THR A 79 -9.11 -10.46 -13.01
CA THR A 79 -8.64 -11.86 -12.97
C THR A 79 -9.35 -12.69 -11.91
N GLU A 80 -9.43 -14.00 -12.13
CA GLU A 80 -9.80 -14.94 -11.08
C GLU A 80 -8.61 -15.13 -10.15
N LEU A 81 -8.85 -15.13 -8.81
CA LEU A 81 -7.80 -15.26 -7.80
C LEU A 81 -7.53 -16.70 -7.38
N LYS A 82 -8.54 -17.58 -7.50
CA LYS A 82 -8.43 -18.96 -7.05
C LYS A 82 -7.31 -19.72 -7.78
N ASN A 83 -6.47 -20.41 -7.01
CA ASN A 83 -5.32 -21.19 -7.48
C ASN A 83 -4.19 -20.36 -8.15
N LYS A 84 -4.29 -19.03 -8.16
CA LYS A 84 -3.21 -18.15 -8.63
C LYS A 84 -2.11 -18.05 -7.59
N LYS A 85 -0.85 -18.06 -8.03
CA LYS A 85 0.31 -17.77 -7.17
C LYS A 85 0.48 -16.26 -7.03
N LEU A 86 0.44 -15.77 -5.81
CA LEU A 86 0.59 -14.34 -5.49
C LEU A 86 1.80 -14.13 -4.59
N LEU A 87 2.66 -13.19 -4.96
CA LEU A 87 3.68 -12.63 -4.09
C LEU A 87 3.23 -11.25 -3.59
N GLU A 88 3.15 -11.08 -2.28
CA GLU A 88 2.96 -9.78 -1.64
C GLU A 88 4.29 -9.29 -1.08
N ILE A 89 4.77 -8.14 -1.59
CA ILE A 89 6.03 -7.51 -1.18
C ILE A 89 5.70 -6.43 -0.14
N GLY A 90 6.35 -6.50 1.04
CA GLY A 90 6.03 -5.66 2.17
C GLY A 90 4.68 -6.02 2.80
N CYS A 91 4.46 -7.30 3.08
CA CYS A 91 3.17 -7.79 3.58
C CYS A 91 2.87 -7.33 5.02
N GLY A 92 3.85 -6.78 5.72
CA GLY A 92 3.72 -6.29 7.09
C GLY A 92 3.09 -7.33 8.01
N THR A 93 2.05 -6.91 8.73
CA THR A 93 1.30 -7.76 9.67
C THR A 93 0.32 -8.73 9.01
N GLY A 94 0.35 -8.89 7.68
CA GLY A 94 -0.41 -9.89 6.93
C GLY A 94 -1.91 -9.59 6.74
N SER A 95 -2.34 -8.35 6.97
CA SER A 95 -3.76 -7.97 6.90
C SER A 95 -4.37 -8.15 5.50
N SER A 96 -3.61 -7.94 4.45
CA SER A 96 -3.99 -8.16 3.05
C SER A 96 -3.74 -9.60 2.61
N SER A 97 -2.60 -10.20 3.00
CA SER A 97 -2.25 -11.59 2.67
C SER A 97 -3.37 -12.57 2.99
N ILE A 98 -3.97 -12.46 4.19
CA ILE A 98 -5.08 -13.33 4.59
C ILE A 98 -6.30 -13.18 3.68
N THR A 99 -6.58 -11.98 3.19
CA THR A 99 -7.73 -11.73 2.33
C THR A 99 -7.58 -12.34 0.94
N PHE A 100 -6.37 -12.40 0.41
CA PHE A 100 -6.07 -13.13 -0.82
C PHE A 100 -6.17 -14.65 -0.61
N ALA A 101 -5.63 -15.16 0.51
CA ALA A 101 -5.71 -16.59 0.84
C ALA A 101 -7.16 -17.06 1.01
N GLU A 102 -8.05 -16.23 1.57
CA GLU A 102 -9.49 -16.48 1.67
C GLU A 102 -10.17 -16.71 0.31
N GLN A 103 -9.60 -16.15 -0.77
CA GLN A 103 -10.09 -16.35 -2.14
C GLN A 103 -9.50 -17.61 -2.81
N GLY A 104 -8.76 -18.42 -2.06
CA GLY A 104 -8.08 -19.61 -2.57
C GLY A 104 -6.83 -19.29 -3.40
N THR A 105 -6.25 -18.09 -3.21
CA THR A 105 -4.97 -17.70 -3.81
C THR A 105 -3.83 -18.38 -3.04
N ILE A 106 -2.80 -18.85 -3.73
CA ILE A 106 -1.57 -19.41 -3.14
C ILE A 106 -0.65 -18.24 -2.83
N VAL A 107 -0.64 -17.80 -1.56
CA VAL A 107 0.00 -16.55 -1.15
C VAL A 107 1.39 -16.81 -0.57
N THR A 108 2.37 -16.03 -1.05
CA THR A 108 3.66 -15.85 -0.40
C THR A 108 3.78 -14.37 -0.02
N GLY A 109 3.89 -14.07 1.26
CA GLY A 109 4.15 -12.72 1.79
C GLY A 109 5.62 -12.58 2.20
N ILE A 110 6.25 -11.45 1.83
CA ILE A 110 7.60 -11.13 2.28
C ILE A 110 7.63 -9.77 2.96
N ASP A 111 8.44 -9.67 3.99
CA ASP A 111 8.71 -8.41 4.69
C ASP A 111 10.11 -8.44 5.31
N VAL A 112 10.71 -7.26 5.51
CA VAL A 112 12.02 -7.14 6.17
C VAL A 112 11.92 -7.18 7.68
N GLU A 113 10.75 -6.95 8.25
CA GLU A 113 10.50 -6.89 9.69
C GLU A 113 9.95 -8.23 10.20
N GLU A 114 10.81 -8.99 10.92
CA GLU A 114 10.41 -10.29 11.49
C GLU A 114 9.25 -10.14 12.50
N ASP A 115 9.22 -9.05 13.28
CA ASP A 115 8.17 -8.79 14.26
C ASP A 115 6.80 -8.63 13.58
N SER A 116 6.75 -7.95 12.44
CA SER A 116 5.56 -7.87 11.59
C SER A 116 5.12 -9.24 11.11
N LEU A 117 6.07 -10.07 10.68
CA LEU A 117 5.81 -11.43 10.20
C LEU A 117 5.30 -12.37 11.29
N GLN A 118 5.67 -12.18 12.56
CA GLN A 118 5.09 -12.95 13.65
C GLN A 118 3.59 -12.69 13.77
N VAL A 119 3.17 -11.43 13.68
CA VAL A 119 1.74 -11.08 13.65
C VAL A 119 1.04 -11.68 12.43
N ALA A 120 1.68 -11.62 11.26
CA ALA A 120 1.14 -12.18 10.01
C ALA A 120 0.92 -13.70 10.12
N LYS A 121 1.90 -14.44 10.62
CA LYS A 121 1.82 -15.89 10.89
C LYS A 121 0.69 -16.22 11.87
N LYS A 122 0.53 -15.40 12.93
CA LYS A 122 -0.53 -15.56 13.90
C LYS A 122 -1.92 -15.37 13.29
N ARG A 123 -2.09 -14.32 12.43
CA ARG A 123 -3.35 -14.08 11.69
C ARG A 123 -3.75 -15.28 10.85
N ALA A 124 -2.84 -15.75 10.01
CA ALA A 124 -3.10 -16.89 9.12
C ALA A 124 -3.49 -18.14 9.93
N LYS A 125 -2.76 -18.42 11.02
CA LYS A 125 -3.05 -19.55 11.91
C LYS A 125 -4.44 -19.46 12.55
N LEU A 126 -4.82 -18.30 13.08
CA LEU A 126 -6.12 -18.08 13.73
C LEU A 126 -7.29 -18.26 12.75
N LEU A 127 -7.10 -17.95 11.48
CA LEU A 127 -8.11 -18.09 10.43
C LEU A 127 -8.00 -19.41 9.66
N ASN A 128 -7.08 -20.31 10.07
CA ASN A 128 -6.82 -21.58 9.39
C ASN A 128 -6.51 -21.43 7.89
N LEU A 129 -5.70 -20.41 7.56
CA LEU A 129 -5.28 -20.09 6.20
C LEU A 129 -3.84 -20.52 5.97
N ASP A 130 -3.56 -21.09 4.78
CA ASP A 130 -2.21 -21.44 4.36
C ASP A 130 -1.58 -20.23 3.64
N VAL A 131 -0.67 -19.54 4.30
CA VAL A 131 0.11 -18.42 3.76
C VAL A 131 1.57 -18.64 4.11
N LYS A 132 2.43 -18.57 3.10
CA LYS A 132 3.89 -18.65 3.29
C LYS A 132 4.42 -17.25 3.61
N TYR A 133 5.08 -17.10 4.75
CA TYR A 133 5.76 -15.85 5.11
C TYR A 133 7.27 -16.04 5.15
N LYS A 134 8.03 -15.09 4.57
CA LYS A 134 9.49 -15.10 4.55
C LYS A 134 10.04 -13.72 4.92
N ASN A 135 11.05 -13.71 5.79
CA ASN A 135 11.84 -12.51 6.05
C ASN A 135 12.79 -12.30 4.87
N LEU A 136 12.45 -11.35 4.01
CA LEU A 136 13.16 -11.11 2.76
C LEU A 136 12.92 -9.68 2.27
N SER A 137 13.96 -9.04 1.78
CA SER A 137 13.84 -7.73 1.13
C SER A 137 13.17 -7.83 -0.24
N GLY A 138 12.38 -6.79 -0.59
CA GLY A 138 11.84 -6.63 -1.94
C GLY A 138 12.92 -6.50 -3.03
N THR A 139 14.17 -6.23 -2.66
CA THR A 139 15.32 -6.17 -3.58
C THR A 139 16.03 -7.53 -3.77
N GLU A 140 15.54 -8.59 -3.11
CA GLU A 140 16.16 -9.93 -3.13
C GLU A 140 15.18 -11.02 -3.58
N ILE A 141 14.03 -10.63 -4.15
CA ILE A 141 12.92 -11.55 -4.51
C ILE A 141 13.29 -12.55 -5.59
N SER A 142 14.31 -12.30 -6.40
CA SER A 142 14.86 -13.27 -7.35
C SER A 142 15.40 -14.54 -6.66
N SER A 143 15.78 -14.45 -5.37
CA SER A 143 16.22 -15.61 -4.58
C SER A 143 15.10 -16.63 -4.31
N LEU A 144 13.84 -16.25 -4.49
CA LEU A 144 12.69 -17.16 -4.34
C LEU A 144 12.70 -18.28 -5.37
N LYS A 145 13.31 -18.05 -6.54
CA LYS A 145 13.38 -19.04 -7.66
C LYS A 145 12.01 -19.59 -8.07
N GLU A 146 10.97 -18.78 -7.89
CA GLU A 146 9.58 -19.09 -8.24
C GLU A 146 9.05 -18.03 -9.20
N GLN A 147 8.04 -18.41 -9.99
CA GLN A 147 7.28 -17.51 -10.85
C GLN A 147 5.88 -17.31 -10.24
N PHE A 148 5.33 -16.12 -10.43
CA PHE A 148 4.04 -15.72 -9.85
C PHE A 148 3.08 -15.23 -10.93
N ASP A 149 1.78 -15.45 -10.71
CA ASP A 149 0.73 -14.92 -11.56
C ASP A 149 0.39 -13.47 -11.18
N LEU A 150 0.57 -13.12 -9.89
CA LEU A 150 0.38 -11.78 -9.35
C LEU A 150 1.57 -11.40 -8.45
N VAL A 151 2.06 -10.18 -8.62
CA VAL A 151 2.96 -9.54 -7.66
C VAL A 151 2.30 -8.25 -7.20
N ILE A 152 2.15 -8.06 -5.90
CA ILE A 152 1.48 -6.90 -5.32
C ILE A 152 2.39 -6.14 -4.36
N TYR A 153 2.38 -4.80 -4.50
CA TYR A 153 2.89 -3.83 -3.53
C TYR A 153 1.69 -3.12 -2.93
N TYR A 154 1.46 -3.32 -1.64
CA TYR A 154 0.34 -2.69 -0.95
C TYR A 154 0.87 -1.78 0.17
N ALA A 155 0.84 -0.46 -0.05
CA ALA A 155 1.40 0.55 0.85
C ALA A 155 2.86 0.23 1.24
N THR A 156 3.72 -0.05 0.24
CA THR A 156 5.08 -0.55 0.45
C THR A 156 6.13 0.30 -0.25
N LEU A 157 5.90 0.67 -1.52
CA LEU A 157 6.90 1.37 -2.33
C LEU A 157 7.36 2.68 -1.68
N GLU A 158 6.47 3.39 -1.00
CA GLU A 158 6.76 4.65 -0.31
C GLU A 158 7.78 4.50 0.82
N HIS A 159 7.93 3.31 1.37
CA HIS A 159 8.88 3.00 2.45
C HIS A 159 10.24 2.53 1.95
N MET A 160 10.42 2.41 0.64
CA MET A 160 11.68 2.07 0.00
C MET A 160 12.40 3.33 -0.49
N THR A 161 13.72 3.31 -0.57
CA THR A 161 14.48 4.33 -1.31
C THR A 161 14.20 4.22 -2.81
N ILE A 162 14.50 5.27 -3.59
CA ILE A 162 14.27 5.25 -5.05
C ILE A 162 15.02 4.08 -5.72
N GLU A 163 16.25 3.84 -5.32
CA GLU A 163 17.07 2.74 -5.85
C GLU A 163 16.44 1.37 -5.54
N GLU A 164 16.00 1.17 -4.29
CA GLU A 164 15.32 -0.05 -3.88
C GLU A 164 14.02 -0.27 -4.65
N ARG A 165 13.22 0.80 -4.87
CA ARG A 165 11.97 0.72 -5.65
C ARG A 165 12.23 0.23 -7.06
N ILE A 166 13.18 0.88 -7.76
CA ILE A 166 13.52 0.54 -9.14
C ILE A 166 14.03 -0.90 -9.24
N ASN A 167 14.93 -1.30 -8.34
CA ASN A 167 15.47 -2.65 -8.31
C ASN A 167 14.37 -3.69 -8.00
N SER A 168 13.56 -3.43 -6.98
CA SER A 168 12.45 -4.32 -6.59
C SER A 168 11.43 -4.47 -7.73
N LEU A 169 11.05 -3.37 -8.39
CA LEU A 169 10.12 -3.41 -9.54
C LEU A 169 10.69 -4.22 -10.71
N LYS A 170 11.97 -4.06 -11.04
CA LYS A 170 12.65 -4.88 -12.07
C LYS A 170 12.63 -6.36 -11.73
N GLN A 171 12.95 -6.72 -10.49
CA GLN A 171 12.91 -8.11 -10.06
C GLN A 171 11.48 -8.66 -10.06
N ALA A 172 10.50 -7.88 -9.60
CA ALA A 172 9.08 -8.25 -9.62
C ALA A 172 8.62 -8.56 -11.05
N TRP A 173 9.02 -7.72 -12.01
CA TRP A 173 8.71 -7.95 -13.43
C TRP A 173 9.30 -9.23 -13.96
N ASN A 174 10.54 -9.55 -13.57
CA ASN A 174 11.24 -10.75 -14.02
C ASN A 174 10.59 -12.05 -13.51
N ILE A 175 10.09 -12.04 -12.27
CA ILE A 175 9.45 -13.23 -11.65
C ILE A 175 7.96 -13.36 -11.98
N LEU A 176 7.35 -12.39 -12.64
CA LEU A 176 5.99 -12.51 -13.15
C LEU A 176 5.93 -13.46 -14.33
N ASN A 177 4.93 -14.34 -14.33
CA ASN A 177 4.53 -15.15 -15.48
C ASN A 177 4.13 -14.25 -16.66
N GLN A 178 4.17 -14.78 -17.88
CA GLN A 178 3.51 -14.16 -19.02
C GLN A 178 2.02 -14.01 -18.74
N ASN A 179 1.45 -12.86 -19.07
CA ASN A 179 0.10 -12.44 -18.70
C ASN A 179 -0.13 -12.32 -17.18
N GLY A 180 0.94 -12.33 -16.39
CA GLY A 180 0.92 -12.06 -14.96
C GLY A 180 0.64 -10.58 -14.68
N LEU A 181 0.17 -10.28 -13.49
CA LEU A 181 -0.27 -8.96 -13.08
C LEU A 181 0.66 -8.36 -12.02
N LEU A 182 1.20 -7.17 -12.31
CA LEU A 182 1.82 -6.32 -11.31
C LEU A 182 0.77 -5.36 -10.76
N VAL A 183 0.56 -5.37 -9.45
CA VAL A 183 -0.50 -4.63 -8.78
C VAL A 183 0.12 -3.64 -7.81
N ILE A 184 -0.16 -2.37 -7.99
CA ILE A 184 0.26 -1.29 -7.08
C ILE A 184 -0.97 -0.80 -6.34
N VAL A 185 -0.89 -0.76 -5.02
CA VAL A 185 -1.98 -0.35 -4.14
C VAL A 185 -1.46 0.63 -3.11
N GLU A 186 -2.15 1.77 -2.99
CA GLU A 186 -1.98 2.75 -1.91
C GLU A 186 -0.62 3.46 -1.86
N ALA A 187 0.16 3.44 -2.96
CA ALA A 187 1.38 4.21 -3.02
C ALA A 187 1.05 5.72 -3.20
N PRO A 188 1.48 6.61 -2.27
CA PRO A 188 1.19 8.04 -2.39
C PRO A 188 1.89 8.62 -3.63
N ASN A 189 1.15 9.38 -4.43
CA ASN A 189 1.68 9.97 -5.65
C ASN A 189 2.54 11.20 -5.36
N ARG A 190 3.81 11.16 -5.76
CA ARG A 190 4.76 12.27 -5.57
C ARG A 190 4.30 13.57 -6.24
N LEU A 191 3.50 13.49 -7.29
CA LEU A 191 2.99 14.67 -7.98
C LEU A 191 1.85 15.37 -7.23
N TRP A 192 1.31 14.74 -6.17
CA TRP A 192 0.20 15.32 -5.44
C TRP A 192 0.66 16.49 -4.55
N LEU A 193 -0.18 17.54 -4.47
CA LEU A 193 0.18 18.80 -3.79
C LEU A 193 0.34 18.67 -2.30
N GLU A 194 -0.50 17.88 -1.64
CA GLU A 194 -0.49 17.67 -0.20
C GLU A 194 -0.18 16.21 0.10
N ASP A 195 0.79 16.03 0.97
CA ASP A 195 1.10 14.70 1.47
C ASP A 195 0.09 14.30 2.54
N THR A 196 -0.87 13.47 2.17
CA THR A 196 -1.90 12.96 3.09
C THR A 196 -1.49 11.68 3.81
N HIS A 197 -0.37 11.08 3.41
CA HIS A 197 0.13 9.83 3.95
C HIS A 197 1.05 10.05 5.16
N THR A 198 2.13 10.82 4.99
CA THR A 198 3.24 10.89 5.95
C THR A 198 3.19 12.12 6.83
N SER A 199 3.30 13.30 6.23
CA SER A 199 3.53 14.57 6.95
C SER A 199 2.32 15.48 7.10
N GLU A 200 1.29 15.30 6.31
CA GLU A 200 0.14 16.22 6.17
C GLU A 200 0.56 17.66 5.78
N LEU A 201 1.68 17.79 5.05
CA LEU A 201 2.21 19.06 4.60
C LEU A 201 2.00 19.26 3.09
N PRO A 202 1.69 20.50 2.65
CA PRO A 202 1.68 20.83 1.22
C PRO A 202 3.11 20.77 0.66
N PHE A 203 3.24 20.34 -0.60
CA PHE A 203 4.49 20.26 -1.36
C PHE A 203 5.59 19.36 -0.79
N PHE A 204 5.33 18.68 0.32
CA PHE A 204 6.31 17.85 1.03
C PHE A 204 6.97 16.82 0.10
N GLN A 205 6.18 16.15 -0.73
CA GLN A 205 6.68 15.11 -1.63
C GLN A 205 7.54 15.65 -2.79
N TRP A 206 7.46 16.95 -3.08
CA TRP A 206 8.24 17.59 -4.15
C TRP A 206 9.63 18.01 -3.72
N LEU A 207 9.84 18.19 -2.42
CA LEU A 207 11.12 18.66 -1.89
C LEU A 207 12.18 17.56 -2.01
N PRO A 208 13.45 17.93 -2.27
CA PRO A 208 14.59 17.07 -2.00
C PRO A 208 14.56 16.57 -0.54
N ASP A 209 15.16 15.42 -0.28
CA ASP A 209 15.04 14.75 1.01
C ASP A 209 15.52 15.62 2.18
N ASP A 210 16.63 16.33 2.02
CA ASP A 210 17.17 17.25 3.03
C ASP A 210 16.18 18.37 3.39
N LEU A 211 15.57 18.99 2.39
CA LEU A 211 14.59 20.04 2.60
C LEU A 211 13.28 19.49 3.16
N ALA A 212 12.86 18.32 2.74
CA ALA A 212 11.70 17.64 3.29
C ALA A 212 11.92 17.29 4.77
N TYR A 213 13.12 16.85 5.13
CA TYR A 213 13.52 16.59 6.51
C TYR A 213 13.37 17.86 7.37
N LEU A 214 14.00 18.95 6.95
CA LEU A 214 13.89 20.24 7.64
C LEU A 214 12.45 20.77 7.71
N TYR A 215 11.67 20.55 6.66
CA TYR A 215 10.29 20.99 6.59
C TYR A 215 9.35 20.16 7.47
N SER A 216 9.72 18.92 7.78
CA SER A 216 8.92 17.96 8.56
C SER A 216 8.51 18.46 9.94
N VAL A 217 9.29 19.36 10.56
CA VAL A 217 8.99 19.97 11.86
C VAL A 217 7.67 20.75 11.86
N ASN A 218 7.19 21.17 10.69
CA ASN A 218 5.92 21.88 10.52
C ASN A 218 4.72 20.93 10.35
N SER A 219 4.93 19.62 10.41
CA SER A 219 3.86 18.64 10.26
C SER A 219 2.78 18.83 11.32
N ARG A 220 1.52 18.71 10.90
CA ARG A 220 0.37 18.68 11.81
C ARG A 220 0.27 17.37 12.57
N LYS A 221 0.92 16.32 12.07
CA LYS A 221 0.96 14.99 12.64
C LYS A 221 2.02 14.93 13.73
N LYS A 222 1.61 15.13 14.99
CA LYS A 222 2.53 15.21 16.14
C LYS A 222 3.47 14.00 16.25
N SER A 223 2.97 12.81 15.97
CA SER A 223 3.78 11.57 15.98
C SER A 223 4.87 11.57 14.91
N PHE A 224 4.77 12.40 13.89
CA PHE A 224 5.78 12.56 12.86
C PHE A 224 6.75 13.70 13.18
N ASN A 225 6.27 14.91 13.45
CA ASN A 225 7.13 16.08 13.65
C ASN A 225 8.04 15.96 14.88
N SER A 226 7.56 15.35 15.96
CA SER A 226 8.34 15.19 17.20
C SER A 226 9.61 14.35 17.04
N LYS A 227 9.68 13.48 16.02
CA LYS A 227 10.85 12.66 15.73
C LYS A 227 11.98 13.42 15.02
N TYR A 228 11.65 14.48 14.27
CA TYR A 228 12.57 15.16 13.35
C TYR A 228 12.79 16.62 13.70
N ILE A 229 12.43 17.03 14.93
CA ILE A 229 12.49 18.42 15.38
C ILE A 229 13.92 18.89 15.68
N ASP A 230 14.82 17.96 15.97
CA ASP A 230 16.22 18.23 16.30
C ASP A 230 17.09 18.49 15.07
N ASN A 231 16.61 18.23 13.87
CA ASN A 231 17.34 18.39 12.60
C ASN A 231 18.65 17.62 12.50
N GLU A 232 18.84 16.58 13.29
CA GLU A 232 20.02 15.72 13.18
C GLU A 232 19.88 14.72 12.03
N TYR A 233 20.73 14.80 11.02
CA TYR A 233 20.72 13.91 9.84
C TYR A 233 20.93 12.42 10.16
N ILE A 234 21.26 12.08 11.39
CA ILE A 234 21.39 10.69 11.86
C ILE A 234 20.09 9.90 11.63
N HIS A 235 18.96 10.59 11.60
CA HIS A 235 17.64 10.00 11.38
C HIS A 235 17.19 9.98 9.91
N MET A 236 18.04 10.33 8.95
CA MET A 236 17.65 10.45 7.53
C MET A 236 17.11 9.13 6.97
N HIS A 237 17.74 7.98 7.27
CA HIS A 237 17.24 6.68 6.80
C HIS A 237 15.85 6.36 7.38
N GLU A 238 15.65 6.62 8.66
CA GLU A 238 14.37 6.43 9.31
C GLU A 238 13.30 7.37 8.70
N PHE A 239 13.69 8.62 8.46
CA PHE A 239 12.83 9.60 7.80
C PHE A 239 12.37 9.13 6.41
N LEU A 240 13.28 8.63 5.58
CA LEU A 240 12.96 8.12 4.25
C LEU A 240 12.00 6.91 4.32
N ARG A 241 12.20 6.02 5.30
CA ARG A 241 11.33 4.86 5.56
C ARG A 241 9.93 5.23 6.06
N ARG A 242 9.70 6.47 6.52
CA ARG A 242 8.37 6.95 6.95
C ARG A 242 7.40 7.18 5.78
N GLY A 243 7.89 7.24 4.57
CA GLY A 243 7.10 7.33 3.35
C GLY A 243 7.42 8.56 2.53
N ARG A 244 7.91 8.32 1.34
CA ARG A 244 8.13 9.33 0.28
C ARG A 244 7.28 8.97 -0.93
N GLY A 245 6.65 9.96 -1.51
CA GLY A 245 5.79 9.75 -2.69
C GLY A 245 6.52 9.03 -3.83
N VAL A 246 5.77 8.22 -4.54
CA VAL A 246 6.22 7.45 -5.71
C VAL A 246 5.80 8.19 -6.97
N SER A 247 6.66 8.26 -7.97
CA SER A 247 6.36 8.91 -9.24
C SER A 247 6.34 7.92 -10.41
N PHE A 248 5.69 8.30 -11.51
CA PHE A 248 5.68 7.49 -12.73
C PHE A 248 7.09 7.30 -13.32
N HIS A 249 8.02 8.23 -13.07
CA HIS A 249 9.42 8.10 -13.53
C HIS A 249 10.13 6.89 -12.94
N GLU A 250 9.77 6.47 -11.73
CA GLU A 250 10.36 5.28 -11.11
C GLU A 250 9.94 4.02 -11.86
N PHE A 251 8.71 4.00 -12.39
CA PHE A 251 8.24 2.92 -13.26
C PHE A 251 8.88 2.98 -14.66
N GLU A 252 9.11 4.19 -15.22
CA GLU A 252 9.87 4.34 -16.47
C GLU A 252 11.28 3.78 -16.34
N LEU A 253 11.97 4.11 -15.24
CA LEU A 253 13.33 3.61 -14.97
C LEU A 253 13.36 2.10 -14.67
N ALA A 254 12.26 1.55 -14.20
CA ALA A 254 12.16 0.11 -13.95
C ALA A 254 11.86 -0.69 -15.23
N PHE A 255 11.04 -0.16 -16.14
CA PHE A 255 10.48 -0.90 -17.27
C PHE A 255 10.85 -0.35 -18.65
N ASP A 256 11.78 0.64 -18.70
CA ASP A 256 12.32 1.32 -19.89
C ASP A 256 11.31 2.11 -20.73
N ASN A 257 10.04 1.69 -20.83
CA ASN A 257 9.00 2.41 -21.56
C ASN A 257 7.61 2.20 -20.97
N LEU A 258 7.10 3.19 -20.23
CA LEU A 258 5.74 3.16 -19.69
C LEU A 258 4.64 3.17 -20.77
N GLY A 259 4.93 3.74 -21.94
CA GLY A 259 3.97 3.81 -23.04
C GLY A 259 3.62 2.45 -23.65
N GLU A 260 4.46 1.45 -23.43
CA GLU A 260 4.26 0.06 -23.88
C GLU A 260 3.59 -0.82 -22.82
N LEU A 261 3.46 -0.32 -21.58
CA LEU A 261 2.83 -1.07 -20.50
C LEU A 261 1.30 -0.95 -20.60
N GLU A 262 0.64 -2.09 -20.60
CA GLU A 262 -0.81 -2.13 -20.56
C GLU A 262 -1.31 -2.01 -19.12
N ILE A 263 -1.90 -0.86 -18.77
CA ILE A 263 -2.58 -0.64 -17.50
C ILE A 263 -4.05 -1.01 -17.66
N LEU A 264 -4.42 -2.18 -17.14
CA LEU A 264 -5.77 -2.74 -17.27
C LEU A 264 -6.83 -1.99 -16.47
N SER A 265 -6.47 -1.50 -15.29
CA SER A 265 -7.41 -0.88 -14.37
C SER A 265 -6.73 0.05 -13.39
N SER A 266 -7.47 1.03 -12.87
CA SER A 266 -7.04 1.89 -11.78
C SER A 266 -8.20 2.17 -10.81
N LEU A 267 -7.89 2.30 -9.50
CA LEU A 267 -8.84 2.75 -8.50
C LEU A 267 -8.75 4.26 -8.34
N ASN A 268 -9.92 4.89 -8.13
CA ASN A 268 -10.02 6.27 -7.71
C ASN A 268 -10.43 6.28 -6.23
N ARG A 269 -9.49 6.63 -5.35
CA ARG A 269 -9.75 6.74 -3.91
C ARG A 269 -10.20 8.15 -3.57
N LEU A 270 -11.27 8.24 -2.75
CA LEU A 270 -11.58 9.48 -2.06
C LEU A 270 -10.83 9.48 -0.73
N VAL A 271 -9.85 10.36 -0.63
CA VAL A 271 -9.12 10.60 0.63
C VAL A 271 -9.65 11.88 1.25
N PHE A 272 -10.05 11.78 2.51
CA PHE A 272 -10.49 12.94 3.28
C PHE A 272 -9.36 13.36 4.21
N SER A 273 -8.86 14.58 4.01
CA SER A 273 -7.87 15.19 4.89
C SER A 273 -8.25 16.62 5.24
N ASN A 274 -7.61 17.16 6.27
CA ASN A 274 -7.85 18.50 6.77
C ASN A 274 -6.99 19.50 6.01
N GLY A 275 -7.52 20.17 5.00
CA GLY A 275 -6.78 21.24 4.33
C GLY A 275 -7.58 21.91 3.23
N LEU A 276 -7.28 23.17 2.94
CA LEU A 276 -7.92 23.93 1.87
C LEU A 276 -7.64 23.27 0.50
N LEU A 277 -6.42 22.75 0.31
CA LEU A 277 -5.98 22.07 -0.91
C LEU A 277 -6.62 20.69 -1.08
N ASN A 278 -7.26 20.18 -0.05
CA ASN A 278 -7.96 18.88 -0.05
C ASN A 278 -9.48 19.00 -0.25
N THR A 279 -9.98 20.19 -0.61
CA THR A 279 -11.38 20.31 -1.01
C THR A 279 -11.63 19.50 -2.30
N PHE A 280 -12.80 18.88 -2.40
CA PHE A 280 -13.19 18.09 -3.58
C PHE A 280 -13.02 18.87 -4.89
N ILE A 281 -13.37 20.15 -4.88
CA ILE A 281 -13.27 21.04 -6.06
C ILE A 281 -11.81 21.23 -6.46
N PHE A 282 -10.94 21.53 -5.50
CA PHE A 282 -9.52 21.76 -5.76
C PHE A 282 -8.84 20.47 -6.30
N LYS A 283 -9.10 19.32 -5.67
CA LYS A 283 -8.60 18.01 -6.14
C LYS A 283 -9.02 17.75 -7.59
N LYS A 284 -10.26 18.05 -7.94
CA LYS A 284 -10.77 17.87 -9.31
C LYS A 284 -10.07 18.78 -10.33
N ILE A 285 -9.86 20.07 -9.97
CA ILE A 285 -9.15 21.04 -10.82
C ILE A 285 -7.70 20.58 -11.00
N TYR A 286 -7.01 20.28 -9.92
CA TYR A 286 -5.61 19.86 -9.95
C TYR A 286 -5.41 18.57 -10.76
N LYS A 287 -6.25 17.59 -10.57
CA LYS A 287 -6.27 16.36 -11.36
C LYS A 287 -6.48 16.62 -12.87
N SER A 288 -7.40 17.53 -13.19
CA SER A 288 -7.61 17.97 -14.58
C SER A 288 -6.37 18.67 -15.16
N TYR A 289 -5.66 19.44 -14.34
CA TYR A 289 -4.40 20.06 -14.72
C TYR A 289 -3.31 19.01 -14.99
N LEU A 290 -3.08 18.06 -14.07
CA LEU A 290 -2.11 16.98 -14.26
C LEU A 290 -2.36 16.18 -15.54
N ARG A 291 -3.62 15.91 -15.88
CA ARG A 291 -4.02 15.16 -17.08
C ARG A 291 -3.64 15.83 -18.40
N LYS A 292 -3.31 17.11 -18.39
CA LYS A 292 -2.80 17.81 -19.59
C LYS A 292 -1.35 17.48 -19.90
N PHE A 293 -0.59 17.09 -18.89
CA PHE A 293 0.86 16.84 -18.98
C PHE A 293 1.20 15.35 -18.91
N ILE A 294 0.43 14.59 -18.16
CA ILE A 294 0.64 13.15 -17.99
C ILE A 294 -0.24 12.42 -19.00
N THR A 295 0.37 12.01 -20.11
CA THR A 295 -0.33 11.39 -21.25
C THR A 295 -0.35 9.86 -21.18
N TYR A 296 0.48 9.22 -20.34
CA TYR A 296 0.60 7.77 -20.26
C TYR A 296 -0.69 7.09 -19.81
N HIS A 297 -1.14 7.36 -18.58
CA HIS A 297 -2.39 6.82 -18.06
C HIS A 297 -2.92 7.68 -16.89
N LYS A 298 -4.25 7.77 -16.80
CA LYS A 298 -4.97 8.55 -15.75
C LYS A 298 -4.61 8.13 -14.32
N ALA A 299 -4.16 6.90 -14.09
CA ALA A 299 -3.74 6.41 -12.78
C ALA A 299 -2.64 7.29 -12.16
N PHE A 300 -1.72 7.81 -12.95
CA PHE A 300 -0.64 8.68 -12.48
C PHE A 300 -1.07 10.12 -12.14
N THR A 301 -2.34 10.44 -12.33
CA THR A 301 -2.93 11.73 -11.93
C THR A 301 -3.78 11.64 -10.68
N GLU A 302 -3.90 10.46 -10.08
CA GLU A 302 -4.63 10.22 -8.85
C GLU A 302 -3.76 10.57 -7.63
N GLU A 303 -4.38 10.79 -6.48
CA GLU A 303 -3.69 11.08 -5.20
C GLU A 303 -2.85 9.88 -4.72
N TYR A 304 -3.37 8.68 -4.94
CA TYR A 304 -2.66 7.43 -4.72
C TYR A 304 -2.54 6.67 -6.03
N LEU A 305 -1.41 6.02 -6.21
CA LEU A 305 -1.15 5.12 -7.31
C LEU A 305 -1.79 3.77 -7.00
N ASP A 306 -2.96 3.54 -7.57
CA ASP A 306 -3.69 2.27 -7.51
C ASP A 306 -3.94 1.79 -8.92
N PHE A 307 -3.15 0.84 -9.42
CA PHE A 307 -3.30 0.33 -10.77
C PHE A 307 -2.78 -1.08 -10.96
N ILE A 308 -3.20 -1.72 -12.04
CA ILE A 308 -2.82 -3.07 -12.44
C ILE A 308 -2.17 -2.99 -13.82
N ILE A 309 -0.94 -3.50 -13.92
CA ILE A 309 -0.21 -3.66 -15.17
C ILE A 309 -0.19 -5.14 -15.53
N VAL A 310 -0.43 -5.48 -16.81
CA VAL A 310 -0.23 -6.85 -17.32
C VAL A 310 1.12 -6.97 -18.00
N LYS A 311 1.81 -8.09 -17.75
CA LYS A 311 3.04 -8.46 -18.45
C LYS A 311 2.70 -9.14 -19.76
N ASN A 312 2.66 -8.38 -20.86
CA ASN A 312 2.39 -8.93 -22.20
C ASN A 312 3.61 -9.65 -22.79
N SER A 313 3.36 -10.57 -23.71
CA SER A 313 4.41 -11.36 -24.40
C SER A 313 5.37 -10.51 -25.23
N GLU A 314 5.02 -9.27 -25.54
CA GLU A 314 5.82 -8.33 -26.33
C GLU A 314 6.67 -7.38 -25.48
N SER A 315 6.43 -7.31 -24.17
CA SER A 315 7.27 -6.50 -23.26
C SER A 315 8.56 -7.27 -22.94
N LYS A 316 9.62 -6.92 -23.67
CA LYS A 316 10.98 -7.42 -23.44
C LYS A 316 11.61 -6.87 -22.18
#